data_da73434b6465de885ad35da68d2ec439
#
_entry.id   da73434b6465de885ad35da68d2ec439
#
_cell.length_a   1.000
_cell.length_b   1.000
_cell.length_c   1.000
_cell.angle_alpha   90.00
_cell.angle_beta   90.00
_cell.angle_gamma   90.00
#
_symmetry.space_group_name_H-M   'P 1'
#
loop_
_entity.id
_entity.type
_entity.pdbx_description
1 polymer ?
#
loop_
_entity_poly.entity_id
_entity_poly.type
_entity_poly.pdbx_seq_one_letter_code
_entity_poly.pdbx_strand_id
1 'polypeptide(L)'
;FDTAYIYSGSEAALGEILEKNHLRDKVYIATKLPHYLIKSPAGLDKLFNEELRRLRTDHVEYYLMHMLNDIEAWQRLKDMGIEDWIAEKKRTGQIKQVGFSYHCNTDMFCRIVDAYDWDFCQIQYNYLDEHAQAGRKGLNYAHAKGIPVIIMEPLRGGKLVKYLPTAARDIFE
;
A
#
# COMPACT_ATOMS: atom_id res chain seq x y z
N PHE A 1 6.86 -9.13 1.47
CA PHE A 1 7.17 -8.18 2.55
C PHE A 1 6.54 -6.84 2.27
N ASP A 2 5.89 -6.23 3.27
CA ASP A 2 5.26 -4.90 3.17
C ASP A 2 6.04 -3.92 4.06
N THR A 3 6.51 -2.84 3.45
CA THR A 3 7.24 -1.75 4.10
C THR A 3 6.75 -0.39 3.57
N ALA A 4 7.41 0.70 3.92
CA ALA A 4 7.16 2.04 3.40
C ALA A 4 8.35 2.96 3.63
N TYR A 5 8.48 3.99 2.80
CA TYR A 5 9.50 5.03 2.92
C TYR A 5 9.61 5.61 4.34
N ILE A 6 8.46 5.84 4.99
CA ILE A 6 8.41 6.47 6.32
C ILE A 6 8.60 5.51 7.49
N TYR A 7 8.66 4.20 7.25
CA TYR A 7 8.97 3.24 8.32
C TYR A 7 10.46 3.27 8.59
N SER A 8 10.84 3.98 9.64
CA SER A 8 12.25 4.28 9.96
C SER A 8 13.13 3.03 9.96
N GLY A 9 14.11 2.99 9.06
CA GLY A 9 15.08 1.91 8.94
C GLY A 9 14.54 0.61 8.28
N SER A 10 13.23 0.46 8.09
CA SER A 10 12.62 -0.80 7.63
C SER A 10 13.09 -1.21 6.23
N GLU A 11 13.06 -0.28 5.26
CA GLU A 11 13.54 -0.55 3.90
C GLU A 11 15.02 -0.94 3.88
N ALA A 12 15.86 -0.22 4.62
CA ALA A 12 17.30 -0.49 4.67
C ALA A 12 17.61 -1.84 5.32
N ALA A 13 16.94 -2.18 6.43
CA ALA A 13 17.10 -3.47 7.09
C ALA A 13 16.63 -4.62 6.20
N LEU A 14 15.48 -4.46 5.52
CA LEU A 14 14.97 -5.46 4.58
C LEU A 14 15.96 -5.67 3.43
N GLY A 15 16.43 -4.60 2.80
CA GLY A 15 17.39 -4.66 1.71
C GLY A 15 18.70 -5.37 2.11
N GLU A 16 19.24 -5.05 3.29
CA GLU A 16 20.44 -5.69 3.82
C GLU A 16 20.24 -7.19 4.05
N ILE A 17 19.12 -7.59 4.67
CA ILE A 17 18.83 -8.99 4.96
C ILE A 17 18.66 -9.79 3.66
N LEU A 18 17.92 -9.26 2.68
CA LEU A 18 17.66 -9.95 1.42
C LEU A 18 18.93 -10.10 0.58
N GLU A 19 19.76 -9.06 0.50
CA GLU A 19 21.05 -9.11 -0.19
C GLU A 19 22.00 -10.12 0.46
N LYS A 20 22.19 -10.02 1.77
CA LYS A 20 23.09 -10.91 2.54
C LYS A 20 22.75 -12.40 2.42
N ASN A 21 21.46 -12.72 2.26
CA ASN A 21 20.98 -14.09 2.17
C ASN A 21 20.65 -14.52 0.74
N HIS A 22 20.90 -13.69 -0.27
CA HIS A 22 20.58 -13.94 -1.69
C HIS A 22 19.10 -14.32 -1.91
N LEU A 23 18.17 -13.58 -1.26
CA LEU A 23 16.75 -13.87 -1.25
C LEU A 23 15.90 -12.91 -2.08
N ARG A 24 16.50 -11.86 -2.69
CA ARG A 24 15.71 -10.82 -3.40
C ARG A 24 14.74 -11.42 -4.42
N ASP A 25 15.19 -12.36 -5.23
CA ASP A 25 14.39 -12.98 -6.30
C ASP A 25 13.39 -14.03 -5.80
N LYS A 26 13.42 -14.33 -4.51
CA LYS A 26 12.51 -15.33 -3.88
C LYS A 26 11.35 -14.71 -3.15
N VAL A 27 11.27 -13.37 -3.12
CA VAL A 27 10.25 -12.64 -2.36
C VAL A 27 9.67 -11.51 -3.18
N TYR A 28 8.44 -11.13 -2.86
CA TYR A 28 7.81 -9.92 -3.33
C TYR A 28 7.94 -8.82 -2.29
N ILE A 29 8.24 -7.60 -2.76
CA ILE A 29 8.36 -6.41 -1.92
C ILE A 29 7.25 -5.44 -2.28
N ALA A 30 6.55 -4.95 -1.25
CA ALA A 30 5.68 -3.80 -1.33
C ALA A 30 6.33 -2.64 -0.56
N THR A 31 6.45 -1.47 -1.20
CA THR A 31 6.79 -0.21 -0.52
C THR A 31 5.86 0.90 -0.95
N LYS A 32 5.93 2.07 -0.31
CA LYS A 32 4.89 3.07 -0.41
C LYS A 32 5.46 4.48 -0.54
N LEU A 33 5.05 5.16 -1.62
CA LEU A 33 5.38 6.55 -1.93
C LEU A 33 4.71 7.51 -0.92
N PRO A 34 5.47 8.27 -0.14
CA PRO A 34 4.91 9.33 0.70
C PRO A 34 4.54 10.56 -0.16
N HIS A 35 3.47 10.43 -0.94
CA HIS A 35 3.07 11.42 -1.96
C HIS A 35 2.91 12.85 -1.43
N TYR A 36 2.60 13.00 -0.13
CA TYR A 36 2.49 14.30 0.53
C TYR A 36 3.84 15.02 0.71
N LEU A 37 4.96 14.33 0.54
CA LEU A 37 6.30 14.94 0.54
C LEU A 37 6.71 15.45 -0.86
N ILE A 38 5.97 15.10 -1.91
CA ILE A 38 6.30 15.47 -3.29
C ILE A 38 5.83 16.90 -3.54
N LYS A 39 6.76 17.75 -3.98
CA LYS A 39 6.51 19.17 -4.28
C LYS A 39 6.73 19.52 -5.76
N SER A 40 7.25 18.60 -6.54
CA SER A 40 7.51 18.79 -7.97
C SER A 40 7.59 17.42 -8.67
N PRO A 41 7.42 17.35 -10.01
CA PRO A 41 7.56 16.12 -10.78
C PRO A 41 8.85 15.34 -10.50
N ALA A 42 9.99 16.03 -10.37
CA ALA A 42 11.27 15.40 -10.05
C ALA A 42 11.30 14.71 -8.66
N GLY A 43 10.37 15.08 -7.78
CA GLY A 43 10.22 14.43 -6.46
C GLY A 43 9.78 12.98 -6.54
N LEU A 44 9.05 12.59 -7.60
CA LEU A 44 8.62 11.22 -7.85
C LEU A 44 9.84 10.29 -7.97
N ASP A 45 10.72 10.59 -8.92
CA ASP A 45 11.94 9.80 -9.12
C ASP A 45 12.90 9.87 -7.93
N LYS A 46 13.01 11.05 -7.31
CA LYS A 46 13.89 11.23 -6.14
C LYS A 46 13.52 10.29 -5.00
N LEU A 47 12.23 10.22 -4.64
CA LEU A 47 11.78 9.37 -3.54
C LEU A 47 11.85 7.89 -3.94
N PHE A 48 11.36 7.53 -5.11
CA PHE A 48 11.39 6.15 -5.60
C PHE A 48 12.81 5.58 -5.70
N ASN A 49 13.75 6.33 -6.26
CA ASN A 49 15.15 5.89 -6.34
C ASN A 49 15.79 5.75 -4.95
N GLU A 50 15.41 6.58 -3.97
CA GLU A 50 15.86 6.41 -2.60
C GLU A 50 15.29 5.15 -1.94
N GLU A 51 14.02 4.80 -2.20
CA GLU A 51 13.42 3.53 -1.75
C GLU A 51 14.16 2.32 -2.33
N LEU A 52 14.39 2.32 -3.66
CA LEU A 52 15.15 1.26 -4.32
C LEU A 52 16.59 1.14 -3.76
N ARG A 53 17.25 2.27 -3.53
CA ARG A 53 18.59 2.30 -2.92
C ARG A 53 18.59 1.68 -1.52
N ARG A 54 17.61 2.01 -0.67
CA ARG A 54 17.48 1.43 0.69
C ARG A 54 17.19 -0.06 0.62
N LEU A 55 16.29 -0.46 -0.26
CA LEU A 55 15.92 -1.87 -0.48
C LEU A 55 17.00 -2.68 -1.20
N ARG A 56 18.06 -2.03 -1.71
CA ARG A 56 19.15 -2.66 -2.48
C ARG A 56 18.65 -3.50 -3.64
N THR A 57 17.71 -2.92 -4.41
CA THR A 57 17.05 -3.57 -5.54
C THR A 57 16.83 -2.57 -6.68
N ASP A 58 16.60 -3.06 -7.87
CA ASP A 58 16.28 -2.26 -9.05
C ASP A 58 14.76 -2.19 -9.35
N HIS A 59 13.94 -2.96 -8.62
CA HIS A 59 12.50 -3.02 -8.81
C HIS A 59 11.75 -3.40 -7.52
N VAL A 60 10.43 -3.14 -7.54
CA VAL A 60 9.48 -3.65 -6.54
C VAL A 60 8.26 -4.25 -7.23
N GLU A 61 7.66 -5.26 -6.60
CA GLU A 61 6.48 -5.91 -7.15
C GLU A 61 5.22 -5.07 -6.92
N TYR A 62 5.09 -4.45 -5.75
CA TYR A 62 3.92 -3.68 -5.35
C TYR A 62 4.33 -2.28 -4.91
N TYR A 63 3.78 -1.27 -5.55
CA TYR A 63 4.05 0.13 -5.19
C TYR A 63 2.75 0.85 -4.87
N LEU A 64 2.68 1.48 -3.70
CA LEU A 64 1.45 2.09 -3.21
C LEU A 64 1.59 3.61 -3.05
N MET A 65 0.54 4.35 -3.42
CA MET A 65 0.37 5.72 -2.94
C MET A 65 0.05 5.65 -1.45
N HIS A 66 0.95 6.09 -0.58
CA HIS A 66 0.84 5.92 0.87
C HIS A 66 -0.21 6.84 1.47
N MET A 67 -1.24 6.27 2.12
CA MET A 67 -2.32 7.03 2.74
C MET A 67 -2.99 8.01 1.76
N LEU A 68 -3.36 7.54 0.58
CA LEU A 68 -4.11 8.33 -0.38
C LEU A 68 -5.56 8.47 0.10
N ASN A 69 -5.81 9.44 0.97
CA ASN A 69 -7.04 9.59 1.74
C ASN A 69 -8.02 10.61 1.17
N ASP A 70 -7.66 11.34 0.12
CA ASP A 70 -8.50 12.31 -0.57
C ASP A 70 -8.23 12.36 -2.07
N ILE A 71 -9.24 12.75 -2.82
CA ILE A 71 -9.17 12.82 -4.28
C ILE A 71 -8.34 14.02 -4.76
N GLU A 72 -8.28 15.08 -3.98
CA GLU A 72 -7.50 16.28 -4.27
C GLU A 72 -6.00 15.96 -4.27
N ALA A 73 -5.56 15.06 -3.36
CA ALA A 73 -4.18 14.56 -3.37
C ALA A 73 -3.86 13.78 -4.66
N TRP A 74 -4.79 12.95 -5.13
CA TRP A 74 -4.62 12.26 -6.41
C TRP A 74 -4.58 13.24 -7.59
N GLN A 75 -5.49 14.22 -7.63
CA GLN A 75 -5.49 15.24 -8.68
C GLN A 75 -4.17 16.02 -8.71
N ARG A 76 -3.66 16.43 -7.55
CA ARG A 76 -2.34 17.09 -7.45
C ARG A 76 -1.20 16.21 -8.01
N LEU A 77 -1.24 14.91 -7.79
CA LEU A 77 -0.26 13.98 -8.38
C LEU A 77 -0.42 13.87 -9.90
N LYS A 78 -1.67 13.87 -10.41
CA LYS A 78 -1.94 13.90 -11.86
C LYS A 78 -1.37 15.17 -12.51
N ASP A 79 -1.55 16.32 -11.88
CA ASP A 79 -1.00 17.58 -12.36
C ASP A 79 0.55 17.58 -12.38
N MET A 80 1.18 16.68 -11.64
CA MET A 80 2.63 16.44 -11.66
C MET A 80 3.05 15.32 -12.62
N GLY A 81 2.13 14.70 -13.36
CA GLY A 81 2.41 13.67 -14.36
C GLY A 81 2.56 12.26 -13.77
N ILE A 82 1.94 11.95 -12.62
CA ILE A 82 2.07 10.64 -11.97
C ILE A 82 1.62 9.49 -12.87
N GLU A 83 0.59 9.67 -13.70
CA GLU A 83 0.05 8.60 -14.54
C GLU A 83 1.08 8.17 -15.61
N ASP A 84 1.71 9.12 -16.29
CA ASP A 84 2.80 8.84 -17.24
C ASP A 84 4.03 8.26 -16.55
N TRP A 85 4.35 8.76 -15.35
CA TRP A 85 5.44 8.24 -14.54
C TRP A 85 5.19 6.77 -14.15
N ILE A 86 3.99 6.41 -13.69
CA ILE A 86 3.60 5.02 -13.39
C ILE A 86 3.73 4.16 -14.65
N ALA A 87 3.18 4.62 -15.78
CA ALA A 87 3.25 3.89 -17.05
C ALA A 87 4.69 3.58 -17.45
N GLU A 88 5.59 4.55 -17.31
CA GLU A 88 7.02 4.37 -17.59
C GLU A 88 7.68 3.37 -16.62
N LYS A 89 7.39 3.45 -15.30
CA LYS A 89 7.95 2.52 -14.32
C LYS A 89 7.44 1.08 -14.52
N LYS A 90 6.19 0.91 -14.92
CA LYS A 90 5.64 -0.41 -15.31
C LYS A 90 6.30 -0.92 -16.60
N ARG A 91 6.45 -0.07 -17.61
CA ARG A 91 7.09 -0.42 -18.89
C ARG A 91 8.55 -0.86 -18.72
N THR A 92 9.29 -0.19 -17.84
CA THR A 92 10.72 -0.53 -17.56
C THR A 92 10.87 -1.70 -16.60
N GLY A 93 9.77 -2.21 -16.01
CA GLY A 93 9.79 -3.31 -15.05
C GLY A 93 10.22 -2.91 -13.63
N GLN A 94 10.42 -1.61 -13.37
CA GLN A 94 10.78 -1.13 -12.04
C GLN A 94 9.63 -1.25 -11.03
N ILE A 95 8.38 -1.22 -11.50
CA ILE A 95 7.17 -1.47 -10.72
C ILE A 95 6.32 -2.48 -11.48
N LYS A 96 5.82 -3.53 -10.81
CA LYS A 96 4.92 -4.51 -11.45
C LYS A 96 3.46 -4.16 -11.25
N GLN A 97 3.07 -3.77 -10.04
CA GLN A 97 1.68 -3.47 -9.67
C GLN A 97 1.62 -2.16 -8.90
N VAL A 98 0.65 -1.32 -9.21
CA VAL A 98 0.43 -0.02 -8.54
C VAL A 98 -0.90 -0.01 -7.81
N GLY A 99 -0.88 0.44 -6.56
CA GLY A 99 -2.06 0.56 -5.74
C GLY A 99 -2.00 1.76 -4.80
N PHE A 100 -2.87 1.75 -3.81
CA PHE A 100 -2.88 2.76 -2.76
C PHE A 100 -3.23 2.15 -1.41
N SER A 101 -2.74 2.73 -0.32
CA SER A 101 -3.19 2.44 1.03
C SER A 101 -4.15 3.53 1.50
N TYR A 102 -5.15 3.14 2.30
CA TYR A 102 -6.29 4.00 2.61
C TYR A 102 -6.74 3.90 4.06
N HIS A 103 -7.06 5.06 4.68
CA HIS A 103 -7.46 5.17 6.08
C HIS A 103 -8.61 6.16 6.34
N CYS A 104 -9.44 6.46 5.34
CA CYS A 104 -10.54 7.41 5.50
C CYS A 104 -11.91 6.73 5.27
N ASN A 105 -12.98 7.50 5.06
CA ASN A 105 -14.36 7.00 4.96
C ASN A 105 -14.66 6.30 3.61
N THR A 106 -15.75 5.53 3.59
CA THR A 106 -16.17 4.72 2.44
C THR A 106 -16.41 5.55 1.17
N ASP A 107 -17.05 6.73 1.28
CA ASP A 107 -17.42 7.51 0.10
C ASP A 107 -16.19 8.02 -0.64
N MET A 108 -15.20 8.52 0.09
CA MET A 108 -13.93 8.93 -0.49
C MET A 108 -13.15 7.73 -1.05
N PHE A 109 -13.21 6.57 -0.40
CA PHE A 109 -12.60 5.35 -0.92
C PHE A 109 -13.13 5.00 -2.31
N CYS A 110 -14.45 5.01 -2.49
CA CYS A 110 -15.07 4.73 -3.80
C CYS A 110 -14.61 5.73 -4.88
N ARG A 111 -14.50 7.02 -4.53
CA ARG A 111 -13.99 8.05 -5.45
C ARG A 111 -12.54 7.80 -5.87
N ILE A 112 -11.69 7.36 -4.96
CA ILE A 112 -10.30 7.03 -5.27
C ILE A 112 -10.22 5.75 -6.11
N VAL A 113 -11.01 4.73 -5.79
CA VAL A 113 -11.12 3.50 -6.61
C VAL A 113 -11.48 3.83 -8.05
N ASP A 114 -12.41 4.77 -8.28
CA ASP A 114 -12.84 5.17 -9.62
C ASP A 114 -11.88 6.12 -10.34
N ALA A 115 -10.89 6.68 -9.64
CA ALA A 115 -10.04 7.74 -10.17
C ALA A 115 -8.88 7.27 -11.06
N TYR A 116 -8.55 5.99 -11.00
CA TYR A 116 -7.45 5.39 -11.76
C TYR A 116 -7.66 3.88 -11.92
N ASP A 117 -7.01 3.28 -12.89
CA ASP A 117 -7.02 1.82 -13.12
C ASP A 117 -6.00 1.13 -12.19
N TRP A 118 -6.38 1.02 -10.92
CA TRP A 118 -5.54 0.44 -9.87
C TRP A 118 -5.41 -1.07 -10.02
N ASP A 119 -4.19 -1.57 -9.91
CA ASP A 119 -3.95 -3.03 -9.89
C ASP A 119 -4.41 -3.67 -8.57
N PHE A 120 -4.44 -2.91 -7.46
CA PHE A 120 -4.89 -3.37 -6.14
C PHE A 120 -5.10 -2.18 -5.19
N CYS A 121 -5.69 -2.44 -4.02
CA CYS A 121 -5.71 -1.47 -2.92
C CYS A 121 -5.40 -2.14 -1.58
N GLN A 122 -5.01 -1.34 -0.58
CA GLN A 122 -4.73 -1.80 0.77
C GLN A 122 -5.59 -1.03 1.77
N ILE A 123 -6.41 -1.75 2.55
CA ILE A 123 -7.31 -1.17 3.55
C ILE A 123 -7.13 -1.83 4.92
N GLN A 124 -7.40 -1.07 5.97
CA GLN A 124 -7.56 -1.64 7.30
C GLN A 124 -8.91 -2.36 7.38
N TYR A 125 -8.90 -3.64 7.75
CA TYR A 125 -10.12 -4.43 7.90
C TYR A 125 -9.92 -5.61 8.85
N ASN A 126 -10.95 -5.89 9.66
CA ASN A 126 -11.04 -7.08 10.49
C ASN A 126 -12.51 -7.31 10.92
N TYR A 127 -12.78 -8.43 11.56
CA TYR A 127 -14.14 -8.85 11.93
C TYR A 127 -14.84 -7.95 12.96
N LEU A 128 -14.12 -7.04 13.65
CA LEU A 128 -14.73 -6.04 14.54
C LEU A 128 -14.93 -4.68 13.86
N ASP A 129 -14.08 -4.35 12.89
CA ASP A 129 -14.04 -3.02 12.27
C ASP A 129 -14.74 -2.98 10.90
N GLU A 130 -15.74 -3.82 10.71
CA GLU A 130 -16.45 -3.93 9.42
C GLU A 130 -17.12 -2.65 8.92
N HIS A 131 -17.34 -1.69 9.83
CA HIS A 131 -17.96 -0.40 9.51
C HIS A 131 -17.00 0.78 9.64
N ALA A 132 -15.73 0.53 9.95
CA ALA A 132 -14.71 1.57 10.08
C ALA A 132 -13.97 1.78 8.75
N GLN A 133 -13.56 3.03 8.52
CA GLN A 133 -12.80 3.44 7.34
C GLN A 133 -13.50 3.09 6.01
N ALA A 134 -12.81 2.39 5.07
CA ALA A 134 -13.44 1.86 3.87
C ALA A 134 -14.57 0.87 4.20
N GLY A 135 -14.35 0.05 5.22
CA GLY A 135 -15.31 -0.90 5.77
C GLY A 135 -15.76 -1.97 4.76
N ARG A 136 -16.79 -2.74 5.14
CA ARG A 136 -17.38 -3.77 4.29
C ARG A 136 -17.91 -3.21 2.96
N LYS A 137 -18.46 -2.00 2.97
CA LYS A 137 -18.97 -1.35 1.75
C LYS A 137 -17.84 -1.06 0.77
N GLY A 138 -16.72 -0.50 1.24
CA GLY A 138 -15.56 -0.24 0.41
C GLY A 138 -14.92 -1.54 -0.11
N LEU A 139 -14.79 -2.56 0.74
CA LEU A 139 -14.31 -3.87 0.36
C LEU A 139 -15.14 -4.46 -0.80
N ASN A 140 -16.47 -4.46 -0.66
CA ASN A 140 -17.38 -4.96 -1.69
C ASN A 140 -17.33 -4.10 -2.96
N TYR A 141 -17.13 -2.79 -2.83
CA TYR A 141 -17.00 -1.89 -3.97
C TYR A 141 -15.75 -2.19 -4.80
N ALA A 142 -14.60 -2.32 -4.16
CA ALA A 142 -13.36 -2.70 -4.83
C ALA A 142 -13.48 -4.08 -5.51
N HIS A 143 -14.07 -5.06 -4.81
CA HIS A 143 -14.33 -6.39 -5.37
C HIS A 143 -15.23 -6.33 -6.62
N ALA A 144 -16.31 -5.57 -6.59
CA ALA A 144 -17.21 -5.40 -7.74
C ALA A 144 -16.53 -4.74 -8.96
N LYS A 145 -15.48 -3.97 -8.72
CA LYS A 145 -14.60 -3.38 -9.76
C LYS A 145 -13.49 -4.32 -10.22
N GLY A 146 -13.38 -5.51 -9.64
CA GLY A 146 -12.30 -6.45 -9.93
C GLY A 146 -10.93 -6.07 -9.33
N ILE A 147 -10.90 -5.13 -8.39
CA ILE A 147 -9.67 -4.66 -7.74
C ILE A 147 -9.36 -5.55 -6.52
N PRO A 148 -8.24 -6.28 -6.51
CA PRO A 148 -7.76 -7.04 -5.36
C PRO A 148 -7.56 -6.16 -4.14
N VAL A 149 -7.94 -6.67 -2.97
CA VAL A 149 -7.81 -5.95 -1.69
C VAL A 149 -6.83 -6.65 -0.78
N ILE A 150 -5.78 -5.95 -0.37
CA ILE A 150 -4.83 -6.39 0.65
C ILE A 150 -5.28 -5.81 2.01
N ILE A 151 -5.37 -6.67 3.00
CA ILE A 151 -5.80 -6.27 4.34
C ILE A 151 -4.57 -5.91 5.19
N MET A 152 -4.58 -4.72 5.76
CA MET A 152 -3.63 -4.29 6.79
C MET A 152 -4.29 -4.27 8.17
N GLU A 153 -3.50 -4.37 9.22
CA GLU A 153 -3.92 -4.37 10.63
C GLU A 153 -5.02 -5.41 10.97
N PRO A 154 -4.99 -6.63 10.40
CA PRO A 154 -6.09 -7.60 10.60
C PRO A 154 -6.28 -8.00 12.05
N LEU A 155 -5.27 -7.83 12.91
CA LEU A 155 -5.28 -8.22 14.32
C LEU A 155 -5.19 -7.03 15.30
N ARG A 156 -5.34 -5.79 14.83
CA ARG A 156 -5.20 -4.57 15.67
C ARG A 156 -3.92 -4.57 16.53
N GLY A 157 -2.77 -4.89 15.93
CA GLY A 157 -1.51 -5.02 16.66
C GLY A 157 -1.52 -6.16 17.69
N GLY A 158 -2.22 -7.26 17.41
CA GLY A 158 -2.34 -8.44 18.29
C GLY A 158 -3.45 -8.35 19.34
N LYS A 159 -4.15 -7.21 19.45
CA LYS A 159 -5.23 -7.05 20.45
C LYS A 159 -6.38 -8.02 20.25
N LEU A 160 -6.70 -8.36 18.99
CA LEU A 160 -7.79 -9.27 18.68
C LEU A 160 -7.49 -10.73 19.05
N VAL A 161 -6.22 -11.07 19.25
CA VAL A 161 -5.81 -12.38 19.77
C VAL A 161 -5.73 -12.36 21.29
N LYS A 162 -5.10 -11.30 21.84
CA LYS A 162 -4.80 -11.21 23.28
C LYS A 162 -6.03 -10.99 24.16
N TYR A 163 -7.04 -10.28 23.65
CA TYR A 163 -8.22 -9.85 24.40
C TYR A 163 -9.52 -10.47 23.88
N LEU A 164 -9.46 -11.67 23.31
CA LEU A 164 -10.67 -12.39 22.90
C LEU A 164 -11.57 -12.67 24.13
N PRO A 165 -12.88 -12.40 24.06
CA PRO A 165 -13.84 -12.88 25.04
C PRO A 165 -13.79 -14.38 25.23
N THR A 166 -14.06 -14.86 26.44
CA THR A 166 -14.02 -16.32 26.74
C THR A 166 -14.83 -17.12 25.75
N ALA A 167 -16.08 -16.70 25.47
CA ALA A 167 -16.95 -17.38 24.50
C ALA A 167 -16.36 -17.46 23.07
N ALA A 168 -15.48 -16.53 22.67
CA ALA A 168 -14.79 -16.59 21.39
C ALA A 168 -13.59 -17.54 21.45
N ARG A 169 -12.87 -17.60 22.58
CA ARG A 169 -11.78 -18.57 22.77
C ARG A 169 -12.27 -20.01 22.69
N ASP A 170 -13.41 -20.29 23.35
CA ASP A 170 -14.02 -21.63 23.37
C ASP A 170 -14.41 -22.16 21.97
N ILE A 171 -14.49 -21.25 20.97
CA ILE A 171 -14.76 -21.63 19.57
C ILE A 171 -13.45 -21.99 18.84
N PHE A 172 -12.32 -21.41 19.25
CA PHE A 172 -11.02 -21.60 18.57
C PHE A 172 -10.15 -22.70 19.22
N GLU A 173 -10.47 -23.14 20.42
CA GLU A 173 -9.87 -24.28 21.12
C GLU A 173 -10.61 -25.60 20.81
#